data_b83dceb02594630613d5fef5cc1e4271
#
_entry.id   b83dceb02594630613d5fef5cc1e4271
#
_cell.length_a   1.000
_cell.length_b   1.000
_cell.length_c   1.000
_cell.angle_alpha   90.00
_cell.angle_beta   90.00
_cell.angle_gamma   90.00
#
_symmetry.space_group_name_H-M   'P 1'
#
loop_
_entity.id
_entity.type
_entity.pdbx_description
1 polymer ?
#
loop_
_entity_poly.entity_id
_entity_poly.type
_entity_poly.pdbx_seq_one_letter_code
_entity_poly.pdbx_strand_id
1 'polypeptide(L)'
;DATFLSTTPEATMFVPSYASWLEQTDQSPAYAYLVKLLKYLQYQRPGKRWVLKSPHHMEFPDLAKKHFKDVHYIWTHRNIAESLPSFLSMVAHSQTIFSDQVSLDRVAKHWVRKTGYMLSKGIQFRKENPKEKYTDVMYPQLIASPMSVLEDIYRFDASIQENLLARFKETEQQNKQYKYGKHTYKLEDFGIRQENINEVVNVYNEFLNTLK
;
A
#
# COMPACT_ATOMS: atom_id res chain seq x y z
N ASP A 1 6.82 1.42 11.14
CA ASP A 1 7.26 2.66 11.82
C ASP A 1 7.96 2.43 13.18
N ALA A 2 8.13 1.18 13.60
CA ALA A 2 8.82 0.85 14.86
C ALA A 2 10.35 0.75 14.71
N THR A 3 10.93 1.18 13.59
CA THR A 3 12.37 1.10 13.31
C THR A 3 12.92 2.43 12.84
N PHE A 4 14.24 2.62 12.96
CA PHE A 4 14.93 3.80 12.42
C PHE A 4 14.93 3.87 10.88
N LEU A 5 14.56 2.79 10.21
CA LEU A 5 14.40 2.71 8.75
C LEU A 5 12.93 2.93 8.36
N SER A 6 12.25 3.88 8.98
CA SER A 6 10.84 4.18 8.74
C SER A 6 10.65 5.07 7.51
N THR A 7 9.61 4.79 6.72
CA THR A 7 9.15 5.65 5.63
C THR A 7 8.17 6.74 6.08
N THR A 8 7.79 6.76 7.35
CA THR A 8 6.88 7.79 7.89
C THR A 8 7.38 9.22 7.69
N PRO A 9 8.69 9.52 7.92
CA PRO A 9 9.20 10.88 7.67
C PRO A 9 8.98 11.34 6.23
N GLU A 10 9.13 10.45 5.24
CA GLU A 10 8.92 10.76 3.82
C GLU A 10 7.48 11.20 3.53
N ALA A 11 6.49 10.59 4.20
CA ALA A 11 5.08 10.93 4.02
C ALA A 11 4.64 12.18 4.81
N THR A 12 5.34 12.53 5.89
CA THR A 12 4.97 13.61 6.81
C THR A 12 5.83 14.86 6.70
N MET A 13 6.99 14.76 6.06
CA MET A 13 7.95 15.84 5.87
C MET A 13 8.57 15.78 4.47
N PHE A 14 9.01 16.91 3.94
CA PHE A 14 9.75 16.94 2.68
C PHE A 14 11.23 16.65 2.92
N VAL A 15 11.60 15.37 2.85
CA VAL A 15 12.96 14.86 3.15
C VAL A 15 13.53 14.00 2.00
N PRO A 16 13.71 14.56 0.80
CA PRO A 16 14.05 13.78 -0.39
C PRO A 16 15.40 13.05 -0.31
N SER A 17 16.39 13.63 0.39
CA SER A 17 17.68 12.96 0.60
C SER A 17 17.56 11.73 1.48
N TYR A 18 16.74 11.79 2.52
CA TYR A 18 16.44 10.65 3.37
C TYR A 18 15.67 9.56 2.59
N ALA A 19 14.69 9.93 1.78
CA ALA A 19 13.96 9.01 0.94
C ALA A 19 14.88 8.27 -0.04
N SER A 20 15.77 8.99 -0.72
CA SER A 20 16.77 8.41 -1.62
C SER A 20 17.75 7.48 -0.90
N TRP A 21 18.14 7.84 0.31
CA TRP A 21 18.98 6.99 1.14
C TRP A 21 18.28 5.71 1.55
N LEU A 22 16.99 5.77 1.95
CA LEU A 22 16.20 4.60 2.28
C LEU A 22 16.06 3.62 1.11
N GLU A 23 15.86 4.13 -0.10
CA GLU A 23 15.72 3.30 -1.32
C GLU A 23 16.99 2.48 -1.63
N GLN A 24 18.15 2.95 -1.17
CA GLN A 24 19.45 2.32 -1.38
C GLN A 24 19.94 1.53 -0.15
N THR A 25 19.26 1.67 0.99
CA THR A 25 19.67 1.05 2.24
C THR A 25 19.08 -0.34 2.39
N ASP A 26 19.89 -1.30 2.87
CA ASP A 26 19.40 -2.63 3.21
C ASP A 26 18.37 -2.56 4.33
N GLN A 27 17.13 -2.92 4.01
CA GLN A 27 16.00 -2.94 4.95
C GLN A 27 15.90 -4.28 5.73
N SER A 28 16.81 -5.24 5.51
CA SER A 28 16.82 -6.53 6.24
C SER A 28 16.80 -6.35 7.75
N PRO A 29 17.54 -5.40 8.37
CA PRO A 29 17.47 -5.17 9.82
C PRO A 29 16.08 -4.74 10.30
N ALA A 30 15.37 -3.92 9.51
CA ALA A 30 14.02 -3.48 9.83
C ALA A 30 13.03 -4.64 9.82
N TYR A 31 13.12 -5.52 8.82
CA TYR A 31 12.27 -6.72 8.73
C TYR A 31 12.61 -7.74 9.83
N ALA A 32 13.87 -7.93 10.16
CA ALA A 32 14.28 -8.77 11.29
C ALA A 32 13.70 -8.25 12.62
N TYR A 33 13.73 -6.95 12.83
CA TYR A 33 13.11 -6.32 14.00
C TYR A 33 11.58 -6.47 13.98
N LEU A 34 10.93 -6.29 12.83
CA LEU A 34 9.48 -6.50 12.69
C LEU A 34 9.09 -7.92 13.08
N VAL A 35 9.83 -8.94 12.62
CA VAL A 35 9.59 -10.34 13.02
C VAL A 35 9.68 -10.50 14.53
N LYS A 36 10.69 -9.91 15.18
CA LYS A 36 10.86 -9.95 16.63
C LYS A 36 9.68 -9.29 17.36
N LEU A 37 9.25 -8.13 16.88
CA LEU A 37 8.10 -7.42 17.42
C LEU A 37 6.81 -8.22 17.28
N LEU A 38 6.57 -8.82 16.11
CA LEU A 38 5.37 -9.65 15.88
C LEU A 38 5.35 -10.89 16.78
N LYS A 39 6.49 -11.53 17.00
CA LYS A 39 6.59 -12.65 17.97
C LYS A 39 6.24 -12.22 19.39
N TYR A 40 6.73 -11.05 19.80
CA TYR A 40 6.41 -10.49 21.12
C TYR A 40 4.91 -10.18 21.24
N LEU A 41 4.33 -9.53 20.25
CA LEU A 41 2.89 -9.23 20.23
C LEU A 41 2.03 -10.49 20.20
N GLN A 42 2.46 -11.51 19.47
CA GLN A 42 1.77 -12.80 19.39
C GLN A 42 1.81 -13.57 20.71
N TYR A 43 2.90 -13.44 21.47
CA TYR A 43 2.98 -13.98 22.83
C TYR A 43 1.95 -13.32 23.75
N GLN A 44 1.79 -12.00 23.67
CA GLN A 44 0.80 -11.25 24.47
C GLN A 44 -0.65 -11.48 24.02
N ARG A 45 -0.85 -11.63 22.71
CA ARG A 45 -2.16 -11.79 22.06
C ARG A 45 -2.09 -12.94 21.07
N PRO A 46 -2.25 -14.19 21.54
CA PRO A 46 -2.18 -15.35 20.67
C PRO A 46 -3.19 -15.27 19.51
N GLY A 47 -2.70 -15.42 18.30
CA GLY A 47 -3.49 -15.41 17.08
C GLY A 47 -2.93 -16.38 16.07
N LYS A 48 -3.73 -16.73 15.06
CA LYS A 48 -3.34 -17.71 14.06
C LYS A 48 -2.57 -17.11 12.89
N ARG A 49 -2.86 -15.87 12.51
CA ARG A 49 -2.32 -15.21 11.32
C ARG A 49 -2.19 -13.71 11.51
N TRP A 50 -1.13 -13.13 10.95
CA TRP A 50 -0.94 -11.70 10.89
C TRP A 50 -1.42 -11.15 9.55
N VAL A 51 -2.13 -10.02 9.58
CA VAL A 51 -2.42 -9.20 8.41
C VAL A 51 -1.57 -7.93 8.54
N LEU A 52 -0.58 -7.79 7.67
CA LEU A 52 0.33 -6.65 7.65
C LEU A 52 -0.06 -5.75 6.47
N LYS A 53 -0.27 -4.46 6.73
CA LYS A 53 -0.64 -3.50 5.70
C LYS A 53 0.28 -2.29 5.74
N SER A 54 1.09 -2.13 4.70
CA SER A 54 1.85 -0.90 4.46
C SER A 54 2.19 -0.79 2.97
N PRO A 55 2.09 0.40 2.36
CA PRO A 55 2.60 0.63 1.01
C PRO A 55 4.10 0.32 0.88
N HIS A 56 4.85 0.50 1.96
CA HIS A 56 6.27 0.22 2.03
C HIS A 56 6.65 -1.22 1.67
N HIS A 57 5.78 -2.20 1.95
CA HIS A 57 6.03 -3.59 1.55
C HIS A 57 6.14 -3.77 0.04
N MET A 58 5.61 -2.85 -0.76
CA MET A 58 5.73 -2.89 -2.22
C MET A 58 7.17 -2.59 -2.71
N GLU A 59 7.96 -1.87 -1.92
CA GLU A 59 9.37 -1.60 -2.23
C GLU A 59 10.29 -2.79 -1.92
N PHE A 60 9.91 -3.61 -0.93
CA PHE A 60 10.74 -4.69 -0.39
C PHE A 60 9.97 -6.01 -0.24
N PRO A 61 9.25 -6.48 -1.28
CA PRO A 61 8.48 -7.72 -1.19
C PRO A 61 9.36 -8.96 -1.03
N ASP A 62 10.58 -8.91 -1.52
CA ASP A 62 11.63 -9.93 -1.34
C ASP A 62 12.02 -10.11 0.13
N LEU A 63 12.07 -9.03 0.89
CA LEU A 63 12.32 -9.11 2.33
C LEU A 63 11.14 -9.70 3.08
N ALA A 64 9.91 -9.42 2.67
CA ALA A 64 8.75 -10.11 3.21
C ALA A 64 8.86 -11.62 2.97
N LYS A 65 9.18 -12.05 1.74
CA LYS A 65 9.44 -13.46 1.40
C LYS A 65 10.57 -14.07 2.24
N LYS A 66 11.67 -13.35 2.43
CA LYS A 66 12.84 -13.81 3.17
C LYS A 66 12.56 -14.01 4.67
N HIS A 67 11.80 -13.09 5.27
CA HIS A 67 11.64 -13.03 6.73
C HIS A 67 10.36 -13.71 7.25
N PHE A 68 9.34 -13.88 6.41
CA PHE A 68 8.09 -14.52 6.79
C PHE A 68 7.90 -15.83 6.02
N LYS A 69 7.39 -16.85 6.73
CA LYS A 69 6.98 -18.10 6.11
C LYS A 69 5.54 -17.98 5.62
N ASP A 70 5.24 -18.62 4.50
CA ASP A 70 3.87 -18.73 3.98
C ASP A 70 3.18 -17.37 3.75
N VAL A 71 3.89 -16.46 3.08
CA VAL A 71 3.36 -15.15 2.75
C VAL A 71 2.28 -15.28 1.69
N HIS A 72 1.17 -14.59 1.92
CA HIS A 72 0.14 -14.37 0.93
C HIS A 72 0.11 -12.89 0.58
N TYR A 73 0.45 -12.54 -0.65
CA TYR A 73 0.48 -11.18 -1.14
C TYR A 73 -0.91 -10.79 -1.64
N ILE A 74 -1.55 -9.85 -0.95
CA ILE A 74 -2.81 -9.28 -1.39
C ILE A 74 -2.51 -7.91 -1.97
N TRP A 75 -2.73 -7.75 -3.28
CA TRP A 75 -2.47 -6.50 -3.98
C TRP A 75 -3.78 -5.84 -4.40
N THR A 76 -4.05 -4.67 -3.84
CA THR A 76 -5.23 -3.87 -4.18
C THR A 76 -4.92 -2.95 -5.36
N HIS A 77 -5.70 -3.09 -6.43
CA HIS A 77 -5.51 -2.35 -7.69
C HIS A 77 -6.54 -1.25 -7.83
N ARG A 78 -6.07 -0.04 -8.11
CA ARG A 78 -6.91 1.11 -8.41
C ARG A 78 -6.30 1.93 -9.53
N ASN A 79 -7.15 2.66 -10.28
CA ASN A 79 -6.69 3.61 -11.29
C ASN A 79 -5.75 4.66 -10.63
N ILE A 80 -4.51 4.76 -11.16
CA ILE A 80 -3.50 5.67 -10.62
C ILE A 80 -3.91 7.13 -10.81
N ALA A 81 -4.49 7.48 -11.96
CA ALA A 81 -4.92 8.85 -12.24
C ALA A 81 -6.00 9.34 -11.26
N GLU A 82 -6.78 8.41 -10.66
CA GLU A 82 -7.79 8.74 -9.64
C GLU A 82 -7.22 8.70 -8.21
N SER A 83 -6.33 7.76 -7.93
CA SER A 83 -5.83 7.53 -6.57
C SER A 83 -4.69 8.46 -6.19
N LEU A 84 -3.86 8.83 -7.15
CA LEU A 84 -2.68 9.66 -6.92
C LEU A 84 -3.03 11.06 -6.41
N PRO A 85 -3.98 11.82 -6.99
CA PRO A 85 -4.34 13.13 -6.46
C PRO A 85 -4.84 13.09 -5.01
N SER A 86 -5.63 12.08 -4.67
CA SER A 86 -6.10 11.87 -3.30
C SER A 86 -4.95 11.57 -2.33
N PHE A 87 -3.98 10.77 -2.77
CA PHE A 87 -2.78 10.48 -1.98
C PHE A 87 -1.90 11.72 -1.81
N LEU A 88 -1.69 12.50 -2.87
CA LEU A 88 -0.94 13.76 -2.81
C LEU A 88 -1.55 14.75 -1.82
N SER A 89 -2.90 14.86 -1.81
CA SER A 89 -3.62 15.70 -0.85
C SER A 89 -3.37 15.25 0.60
N MET A 90 -3.40 13.94 0.85
CA MET A 90 -3.13 13.38 2.18
C MET A 90 -1.69 13.71 2.64
N VAL A 91 -0.71 13.55 1.76
CA VAL A 91 0.69 13.85 2.06
C VAL A 91 0.88 15.35 2.30
N ALA A 92 0.36 16.20 1.42
CA ALA A 92 0.46 17.65 1.57
C ALA A 92 -0.15 18.11 2.90
N HIS A 93 -1.33 17.59 3.25
CA HIS A 93 -1.94 17.86 4.56
C HIS A 93 -1.08 17.37 5.72
N SER A 94 -0.49 16.17 5.62
CA SER A 94 0.39 15.66 6.67
C SER A 94 1.64 16.53 6.87
N GLN A 95 2.17 17.11 5.79
CA GLN A 95 3.33 18.01 5.86
C GLN A 95 3.01 19.35 6.54
N THR A 96 1.75 19.82 6.51
CA THR A 96 1.36 21.07 7.21
C THR A 96 1.44 20.94 8.74
N ILE A 97 1.52 19.72 9.28
CA ILE A 97 1.72 19.50 10.72
C ILE A 97 3.13 19.92 11.16
N PHE A 98 4.10 19.84 10.24
CA PHE A 98 5.52 20.06 10.53
C PHE A 98 6.12 21.28 9.79
N SER A 99 5.37 21.92 8.90
CA SER A 99 5.86 23.04 8.09
C SER A 99 4.74 23.97 7.69
N ASP A 100 4.96 25.27 7.84
CA ASP A 100 4.05 26.33 7.35
C ASP A 100 4.19 26.57 5.83
N GLN A 101 5.20 25.96 5.19
CA GLN A 101 5.49 26.12 3.77
C GLN A 101 5.50 24.78 3.06
N VAL A 102 4.35 24.31 2.59
CA VAL A 102 4.20 23.09 1.81
C VAL A 102 4.08 23.43 0.32
N SER A 103 5.04 22.96 -0.48
CA SER A 103 5.00 23.11 -1.94
C SER A 103 4.31 21.90 -2.59
N LEU A 104 3.11 22.09 -3.12
CA LEU A 104 2.33 21.06 -3.77
C LEU A 104 3.04 20.46 -4.99
N ASP A 105 3.74 21.29 -5.77
CA ASP A 105 4.56 20.85 -6.91
C ASP A 105 5.71 19.92 -6.47
N ARG A 106 6.41 20.24 -5.40
CA ARG A 106 7.45 19.34 -4.85
C ARG A 106 6.90 18.04 -4.33
N VAL A 107 5.77 18.08 -3.63
CA VAL A 107 5.06 16.88 -3.17
C VAL A 107 4.70 16.02 -4.37
N ALA A 108 4.10 16.60 -5.42
CA ALA A 108 3.70 15.88 -6.61
C ALA A 108 4.88 15.24 -7.34
N LYS A 109 5.94 15.98 -7.65
CA LYS A 109 7.13 15.48 -8.33
C LYS A 109 7.77 14.32 -7.58
N HIS A 110 7.90 14.45 -6.27
CA HIS A 110 8.48 13.41 -5.43
C HIS A 110 7.63 12.13 -5.48
N TRP A 111 6.33 12.23 -5.25
CA TRP A 111 5.47 11.07 -5.12
C TRP A 111 5.04 10.43 -6.44
N VAL A 112 5.03 11.16 -7.55
CA VAL A 112 4.91 10.56 -8.88
C VAL A 112 6.10 9.62 -9.14
N ARG A 113 7.33 10.11 -8.93
CA ARG A 113 8.54 9.30 -9.04
C ARG A 113 8.50 8.09 -8.09
N LYS A 114 8.17 8.33 -6.83
CA LYS A 114 8.14 7.28 -5.80
C LYS A 114 7.09 6.22 -6.10
N THR A 115 5.91 6.61 -6.57
CA THR A 115 4.87 5.66 -7.00
C THR A 115 5.36 4.78 -8.14
N GLY A 116 6.00 5.35 -9.14
CA GLY A 116 6.62 4.59 -10.23
C GLY A 116 7.68 3.61 -9.72
N TYR A 117 8.54 4.05 -8.81
CA TYR A 117 9.55 3.20 -8.18
C TYR A 117 8.93 2.02 -7.42
N MET A 118 7.94 2.27 -6.56
CA MET A 118 7.24 1.23 -5.78
C MET A 118 6.57 0.21 -6.69
N LEU A 119 5.86 0.68 -7.72
CA LEU A 119 5.19 -0.19 -8.68
C LEU A 119 6.19 -1.05 -9.46
N SER A 120 7.29 -0.45 -9.92
CA SER A 120 8.33 -1.21 -10.66
C SER A 120 8.93 -2.32 -9.81
N LYS A 121 9.21 -2.06 -8.53
CA LYS A 121 9.73 -3.07 -7.58
C LYS A 121 8.73 -4.21 -7.35
N GLY A 122 7.46 -3.88 -7.09
CA GLY A 122 6.42 -4.88 -6.89
C GLY A 122 6.17 -5.73 -8.13
N ILE A 123 6.10 -5.11 -9.32
CA ILE A 123 5.92 -5.80 -10.60
C ILE A 123 7.12 -6.71 -10.90
N GLN A 124 8.33 -6.21 -10.72
CA GLN A 124 9.54 -7.00 -10.93
C GLN A 124 9.57 -8.23 -10.02
N PHE A 125 9.33 -8.03 -8.72
CA PHE A 125 9.27 -9.13 -7.76
C PHE A 125 8.27 -10.21 -8.18
N ARG A 126 7.07 -9.81 -8.62
CA ARG A 126 6.03 -10.74 -9.06
C ARG A 126 6.44 -11.52 -10.31
N LYS A 127 7.09 -10.88 -11.29
CA LYS A 127 7.62 -11.54 -12.49
C LYS A 127 8.69 -12.59 -12.14
N GLU A 128 9.54 -12.28 -11.17
CA GLU A 128 10.62 -13.17 -10.72
C GLU A 128 10.13 -14.29 -9.79
N ASN A 129 8.97 -14.11 -9.16
CA ASN A 129 8.41 -15.03 -8.18
C ASN A 129 6.97 -15.47 -8.51
N PRO A 130 6.71 -16.03 -9.72
CA PRO A 130 5.34 -16.33 -10.15
C PRO A 130 4.64 -17.45 -9.36
N LYS A 131 5.39 -18.20 -8.56
CA LYS A 131 4.89 -19.32 -7.74
C LYS A 131 4.43 -18.91 -6.35
N GLU A 132 4.67 -17.66 -5.94
CA GLU A 132 4.17 -17.16 -4.65
C GLU A 132 2.64 -17.03 -4.66
N LYS A 133 2.05 -16.99 -3.48
CA LYS A 133 0.59 -16.83 -3.35
C LYS A 133 0.20 -15.38 -3.53
N TYR A 134 -0.58 -15.10 -4.56
CA TYR A 134 -1.12 -13.76 -4.85
C TYR A 134 -2.64 -13.76 -4.86
N THR A 135 -3.24 -12.68 -4.40
CA THR A 135 -4.62 -12.32 -4.65
C THR A 135 -4.68 -10.88 -5.13
N ASP A 136 -5.19 -10.68 -6.34
CA ASP A 136 -5.39 -9.36 -6.93
C ASP A 136 -6.80 -8.90 -6.64
N VAL A 137 -6.92 -7.73 -6.02
CA VAL A 137 -8.18 -7.14 -5.63
C VAL A 137 -8.41 -5.87 -6.44
N MET A 138 -9.32 -5.91 -7.40
CA MET A 138 -9.69 -4.72 -8.16
C MET A 138 -10.63 -3.83 -7.35
N TYR A 139 -10.30 -2.55 -7.20
CA TYR A 139 -11.09 -1.61 -6.41
C TYR A 139 -12.58 -1.56 -6.80
N PRO A 140 -12.97 -1.58 -8.10
CA PRO A 140 -14.39 -1.64 -8.47
C PRO A 140 -15.09 -2.89 -7.95
N GLN A 141 -14.44 -4.04 -7.95
CA GLN A 141 -15.00 -5.29 -7.42
C GLN A 141 -15.14 -5.22 -5.90
N LEU A 142 -14.13 -4.66 -5.22
CA LEU A 142 -14.17 -4.48 -3.76
C LEU A 142 -15.35 -3.60 -3.34
N ILE A 143 -15.66 -2.54 -4.10
CA ILE A 143 -16.80 -1.66 -3.79
C ILE A 143 -18.14 -2.31 -4.13
N ALA A 144 -18.22 -3.03 -5.25
CA ALA A 144 -19.46 -3.67 -5.68
C ALA A 144 -19.84 -4.91 -4.85
N SER A 145 -18.86 -5.69 -4.41
CA SER A 145 -19.08 -6.98 -3.76
C SER A 145 -17.99 -7.28 -2.72
N PRO A 146 -17.87 -6.49 -1.63
CA PRO A 146 -16.79 -6.63 -0.66
C PRO A 146 -16.75 -7.99 0.00
N MET A 147 -17.90 -8.60 0.25
CA MET A 147 -17.96 -9.93 0.88
C MET A 147 -17.38 -11.01 -0.02
N SER A 148 -17.70 -11.01 -1.32
CA SER A 148 -17.14 -11.96 -2.28
C SER A 148 -15.61 -11.83 -2.38
N VAL A 149 -15.10 -10.59 -2.40
CA VAL A 149 -13.65 -10.34 -2.40
C VAL A 149 -12.98 -10.88 -1.13
N LEU A 150 -13.62 -10.73 0.03
CA LEU A 150 -13.11 -11.27 1.28
C LEU A 150 -13.11 -12.81 1.28
N GLU A 151 -14.16 -13.43 0.77
CA GLU A 151 -14.23 -14.89 0.61
C GLU A 151 -13.08 -15.38 -0.29
N ASP A 152 -12.80 -14.69 -1.39
CA ASP A 152 -11.69 -15.02 -2.28
C ASP A 152 -10.32 -14.88 -1.59
N ILE A 153 -10.10 -13.79 -0.83
CA ILE A 153 -8.87 -13.58 -0.06
C ILE A 153 -8.65 -14.72 0.93
N TYR A 154 -9.70 -15.12 1.60
CA TYR A 154 -9.63 -16.10 2.68
C TYR A 154 -9.89 -17.55 2.25
N ARG A 155 -10.23 -17.83 0.98
CA ARG A 155 -10.50 -19.19 0.51
C ARG A 155 -9.37 -20.20 0.77
N PHE A 156 -8.14 -19.70 0.95
CA PHE A 156 -6.99 -20.52 1.30
C PHE A 156 -6.83 -20.75 2.81
N ASP A 157 -7.72 -20.17 3.62
CA ASP A 157 -7.71 -20.27 5.07
C ASP A 157 -9.00 -20.90 5.58
N ALA A 158 -9.00 -22.21 5.73
CA ALA A 158 -10.13 -22.97 6.27
C ALA A 158 -10.51 -22.59 7.72
N SER A 159 -9.72 -21.71 8.37
CA SER A 159 -10.00 -21.24 9.72
C SER A 159 -11.00 -20.08 9.79
N ILE A 160 -11.51 -19.61 8.64
CA ILE A 160 -12.55 -18.58 8.62
C ILE A 160 -13.86 -19.21 9.11
N GLN A 161 -14.22 -18.82 10.31
CA GLN A 161 -15.48 -19.20 10.91
C GLN A 161 -16.58 -18.24 10.43
N GLU A 162 -17.82 -18.70 10.39
CA GLU A 162 -19.01 -17.89 10.09
C GLU A 162 -19.06 -16.57 10.87
N ASN A 163 -18.55 -16.57 12.11
CA ASN A 163 -18.41 -15.39 12.95
C ASN A 163 -17.54 -14.28 12.34
N LEU A 164 -16.55 -14.61 11.51
CA LEU A 164 -15.68 -13.61 10.89
C LEU A 164 -16.42 -12.88 9.75
N LEU A 165 -17.18 -13.61 8.94
CA LEU A 165 -18.01 -13.02 7.88
C LEU A 165 -19.11 -12.12 8.48
N ALA A 166 -19.73 -12.54 9.59
CA ALA A 166 -20.69 -11.69 10.29
C ALA A 166 -20.06 -10.37 10.78
N ARG A 167 -18.86 -10.44 11.35
CA ARG A 167 -18.09 -9.25 11.79
C ARG A 167 -17.70 -8.34 10.62
N PHE A 168 -17.37 -8.90 9.47
CA PHE A 168 -17.07 -8.10 8.28
C PHE A 168 -18.32 -7.34 7.81
N LYS A 169 -19.49 -7.99 7.77
CA LYS A 169 -20.78 -7.33 7.44
C LYS A 169 -21.10 -6.20 8.42
N GLU A 170 -20.91 -6.41 9.69
CA GLU A 170 -21.11 -5.37 10.72
C GLU A 170 -20.14 -4.20 10.49
N THR A 171 -18.85 -4.49 10.26
CA THR A 171 -17.83 -3.47 10.00
C THR A 171 -18.14 -2.66 8.74
N GLU A 172 -18.62 -3.30 7.67
CA GLU A 172 -19.03 -2.65 6.43
C GLU A 172 -20.19 -1.69 6.68
N GLN A 173 -21.20 -2.10 7.45
CA GLN A 173 -22.34 -1.24 7.79
C GLN A 173 -21.94 -0.01 8.61
N GLN A 174 -20.95 -0.15 9.50
CA GLN A 174 -20.44 0.93 10.33
C GLN A 174 -19.52 1.89 9.56
N ASN A 175 -18.84 1.42 8.51
CA ASN A 175 -17.85 2.15 7.73
C ASN A 175 -18.31 2.39 6.28
N LYS A 176 -19.53 2.89 6.10
CA LYS A 176 -20.05 3.23 4.77
C LYS A 176 -19.11 4.20 4.05
N GLN A 177 -18.92 3.95 2.75
CA GLN A 177 -18.16 4.85 1.87
C GLN A 177 -18.72 6.27 1.96
N TYR A 178 -17.85 7.28 1.95
CA TYR A 178 -18.21 8.69 2.09
C TYR A 178 -18.88 9.09 3.42
N LYS A 179 -18.70 8.34 4.48
CA LYS A 179 -19.21 8.68 5.83
C LYS A 179 -18.85 10.09 6.27
N TYR A 180 -17.71 10.61 5.82
CA TYR A 180 -17.20 11.95 6.17
C TYR A 180 -17.21 12.92 4.97
N GLY A 181 -18.03 12.65 3.94
CA GLY A 181 -18.12 13.42 2.71
C GLY A 181 -17.26 12.87 1.58
N LYS A 182 -17.58 13.31 0.35
CA LYS A 182 -16.83 12.98 -0.86
C LYS A 182 -15.85 14.10 -1.15
N HIS A 183 -14.56 13.80 -1.08
CA HIS A 183 -13.52 14.72 -1.53
C HIS A 183 -13.15 14.40 -2.98
N THR A 184 -12.97 15.45 -3.77
CA THR A 184 -12.53 15.34 -5.17
C THR A 184 -11.24 16.13 -5.33
N TYR A 185 -10.22 15.47 -5.84
CA TYR A 185 -8.91 16.08 -6.09
C TYR A 185 -8.52 15.85 -7.55
N LYS A 186 -7.82 16.81 -8.14
CA LYS A 186 -7.34 16.75 -9.52
C LYS A 186 -5.82 16.87 -9.54
N LEU A 187 -5.19 16.36 -10.59
CA LEU A 187 -3.74 16.48 -10.79
C LEU A 187 -3.30 17.94 -10.85
N GLU A 188 -4.12 18.78 -11.48
CA GLU A 188 -3.87 20.22 -11.66
C GLU A 188 -3.79 20.97 -10.31
N ASP A 189 -4.48 20.50 -9.26
CA ASP A 189 -4.40 21.06 -7.92
C ASP A 189 -2.98 20.99 -7.35
N PHE A 190 -2.15 20.10 -7.90
CA PHE A 190 -0.75 19.84 -7.51
C PHE A 190 0.26 20.33 -8.56
N GLY A 191 -0.18 21.13 -9.54
CA GLY A 191 0.69 21.65 -10.61
C GLY A 191 1.18 20.59 -11.60
N ILE A 192 0.55 19.42 -11.66
CA ILE A 192 0.85 18.35 -12.60
C ILE A 192 -0.33 18.03 -13.51
N ARG A 193 -0.04 17.46 -14.66
CA ARG A 193 -1.02 17.05 -15.66
C ARG A 193 -0.91 15.56 -15.95
N GLN A 194 -1.88 15.03 -16.67
CA GLN A 194 -1.89 13.61 -17.09
C GLN A 194 -0.56 13.18 -17.74
N GLU A 195 0.06 14.03 -18.53
CA GLU A 195 1.33 13.78 -19.20
C GLU A 195 2.46 13.43 -18.23
N ASN A 196 2.45 14.05 -17.04
CA ASN A 196 3.47 13.82 -16.01
C ASN A 196 3.40 12.43 -15.36
N ILE A 197 2.28 11.73 -15.49
CA ILE A 197 2.04 10.42 -14.90
C ILE A 197 1.88 9.30 -15.93
N ASN A 198 1.88 9.63 -17.24
CA ASN A 198 1.61 8.67 -18.31
C ASN A 198 2.55 7.46 -18.27
N GLU A 199 3.82 7.65 -18.00
CA GLU A 199 4.78 6.56 -17.90
C GLU A 199 4.38 5.56 -16.80
N VAL A 200 4.09 6.07 -15.60
CA VAL A 200 3.67 5.25 -14.45
C VAL A 200 2.36 4.54 -14.74
N VAL A 201 1.41 5.25 -15.35
CA VAL A 201 0.08 4.71 -15.70
C VAL A 201 0.22 3.60 -16.75
N ASN A 202 1.03 3.81 -17.79
CA ASN A 202 1.19 2.84 -18.87
C ASN A 202 1.86 1.55 -18.38
N VAL A 203 2.97 1.66 -17.65
CA VAL A 203 3.66 0.49 -17.05
C VAL A 203 2.71 -0.31 -16.16
N TYR A 204 1.91 0.38 -15.37
CA TYR A 204 0.96 -0.29 -14.49
C TYR A 204 -0.20 -0.94 -15.25
N ASN A 205 -0.75 -0.28 -16.26
CA ASN A 205 -1.82 -0.84 -17.09
C ASN A 205 -1.35 -2.05 -17.90
N GLU A 206 -0.13 -2.03 -18.44
CA GLU A 206 0.49 -3.19 -19.07
C GLU A 206 0.54 -4.38 -18.10
N PHE A 207 0.99 -4.13 -16.89
CA PHE A 207 0.98 -5.16 -15.85
C PHE A 207 -0.42 -5.68 -15.56
N LEU A 208 -1.43 -4.81 -15.36
CA LEU A 208 -2.81 -5.23 -15.12
C LEU A 208 -3.38 -6.10 -16.25
N ASN A 209 -2.98 -5.86 -17.49
CA ASN A 209 -3.40 -6.69 -18.62
C ASN A 209 -2.81 -8.11 -18.57
N THR A 210 -1.72 -8.33 -17.86
CA THR A 210 -1.16 -9.67 -17.64
C THR A 210 -1.88 -10.49 -16.58
N LEU A 211 -2.78 -9.85 -15.80
CA LEU A 211 -3.56 -10.49 -14.74
C LEU A 211 -4.91 -11.04 -15.22
N LYS A 212 -5.30 -10.71 -16.45
CA LYS A 212 -6.54 -11.17 -17.09
C LYS A 212 -6.32 -12.53 -17.75
#